data_2ffac942965dc8d693b4fbf2d408473e
#
_entry.id   2ffac942965dc8d693b4fbf2d408473e
#
_cell.length_a   1.000
_cell.length_b   1.000
_cell.length_c   1.000
_cell.angle_alpha   90.00
_cell.angle_beta   90.00
_cell.angle_gamma   90.00
#
_symmetry.space_group_name_H-M   'P 1'
#
loop_
_entity.id
_entity.type
_entity.pdbx_description
1 polymer ?
#
loop_
_entity_poly.entity_id
_entity_poly.type
_entity_poly.pdbx_seq_one_letter_code
_entity_poly.pdbx_strand_id
1 'polypeptide(L)'
;MYKRQHQAVLTCAEKIVEAVKDGTIRHFFLIGGCDGARPGRNYYTEFVKQTPKDTVILTLACGKYRFNDLDLGEIGGLPRIMDMGQCNDAYSAIQVAIALAKAFDCDVNELPLSMVLSWYEQKAVCILLTLLHLGIKNIYLGPTLPAFLSKNVLQYLIDEYHISKVSTPEEDLKQILS
;
A
#
# COMPACT_ATOMS: atom_id res chain seq x y z
N MET A 1 -17.59 5.10 -1.82
CA MET A 1 -16.44 4.72 -0.97
C MET A 1 -16.91 3.80 0.14
N TYR A 2 -16.47 2.54 0.16
CA TYR A 2 -16.81 1.61 1.24
C TYR A 2 -16.08 2.07 2.51
N LYS A 3 -16.86 2.56 3.45
CA LYS A 3 -16.35 3.02 4.74
C LYS A 3 -16.22 1.85 5.69
N ARG A 4 -15.00 1.66 6.16
CA ARG A 4 -14.62 1.00 7.41
C ARG A 4 -14.68 -0.52 7.48
N GLN A 5 -13.54 -1.03 7.85
CA GLN A 5 -13.21 -2.35 8.40
C GLN A 5 -12.91 -3.43 7.36
N HIS A 6 -11.81 -4.14 7.67
CA HIS A 6 -11.43 -5.37 6.97
C HIS A 6 -12.63 -6.29 6.67
N GLN A 7 -13.65 -6.34 7.57
CA GLN A 7 -14.88 -7.11 7.35
C GLN A 7 -15.62 -6.70 6.08
N ALA A 8 -15.73 -5.41 5.78
CA ALA A 8 -16.39 -4.96 4.55
C ALA A 8 -15.61 -5.34 3.28
N VAL A 9 -14.28 -5.32 3.36
CA VAL A 9 -13.41 -5.78 2.27
C VAL A 9 -13.45 -7.30 2.17
N LEU A 10 -13.46 -8.02 3.29
CA LEU A 10 -13.56 -9.48 3.33
C LEU A 10 -14.92 -10.00 2.82
N THR A 11 -16.02 -9.26 2.98
CA THR A 11 -17.30 -9.62 2.34
C THR A 11 -17.26 -9.54 0.82
N CYS A 12 -16.30 -8.79 0.27
CA CYS A 12 -16.06 -8.70 -1.17
C CYS A 12 -14.91 -9.64 -1.64
N ALA A 13 -14.33 -10.42 -0.71
CA ALA A 13 -13.13 -11.21 -1.01
C ALA A 13 -13.32 -12.17 -2.19
N GLU A 14 -14.47 -12.84 -2.28
CA GLU A 14 -14.77 -13.74 -3.40
C GLU A 14 -14.75 -13.00 -4.74
N LYS A 15 -15.38 -11.82 -4.81
CA LYS A 15 -15.37 -10.98 -6.02
C LYS A 15 -13.97 -10.48 -6.37
N ILE A 16 -13.18 -10.13 -5.35
CA ILE A 16 -11.78 -9.71 -5.53
C ILE A 16 -10.96 -10.86 -6.10
N VAL A 17 -11.11 -12.06 -5.53
CA VAL A 17 -10.41 -13.27 -5.99
C VAL A 17 -10.80 -13.63 -7.44
N GLU A 18 -12.08 -13.56 -7.77
CA GLU A 18 -12.54 -13.76 -9.16
C GLU A 18 -11.92 -12.72 -10.10
N ALA A 19 -11.99 -11.44 -9.74
CA ALA A 19 -11.45 -10.34 -10.55
C ALA A 19 -9.93 -10.40 -10.74
N VAL A 20 -9.19 -10.99 -9.81
CA VAL A 20 -7.75 -11.24 -9.99
C VAL A 20 -7.54 -12.47 -10.88
N LYS A 21 -8.30 -13.54 -10.70
CA LYS A 21 -8.18 -14.77 -11.51
C LYS A 21 -8.54 -14.56 -12.97
N ASP A 22 -9.50 -13.72 -13.26
CA ASP A 22 -9.91 -13.37 -14.64
C ASP A 22 -9.05 -12.25 -15.26
N GLY A 23 -8.10 -11.69 -14.50
CA GLY A 23 -7.19 -10.64 -14.94
C GLY A 23 -7.79 -9.23 -14.96
N THR A 24 -9.01 -9.05 -14.44
CA THR A 24 -9.64 -7.73 -14.31
C THR A 24 -8.85 -6.85 -13.35
N ILE A 25 -8.38 -7.43 -12.21
CA ILE A 25 -7.48 -6.76 -11.26
C ILE A 25 -6.10 -7.38 -11.41
N ARG A 26 -5.15 -6.56 -11.86
CA ARG A 26 -3.76 -6.99 -12.04
C ARG A 26 -2.89 -6.77 -10.81
N HIS A 27 -3.14 -5.70 -10.06
CA HIS A 27 -2.28 -5.32 -8.93
C HIS A 27 -3.04 -4.54 -7.85
N PHE A 28 -2.55 -4.65 -6.62
CA PHE A 28 -2.99 -3.88 -5.46
C PHE A 28 -1.89 -2.96 -4.98
N PHE A 29 -2.25 -1.73 -4.62
CA PHE A 29 -1.36 -0.79 -3.95
C PHE A 29 -1.88 -0.50 -2.56
N LEU A 30 -1.13 -0.83 -1.52
CA LEU A 30 -1.40 -0.36 -0.16
C LEU A 30 -0.68 0.97 0.06
N ILE A 31 -1.44 2.06 0.02
CA ILE A 31 -0.89 3.41 0.16
C ILE A 31 -1.20 3.95 1.54
N GLY A 32 -0.22 3.88 2.42
CA GLY A 32 -0.25 4.40 3.79
C GLY A 32 0.70 5.58 3.99
N GLY A 33 0.87 6.38 2.95
CA GLY A 33 1.80 7.50 2.94
C GLY A 33 1.16 8.86 3.15
N CYS A 34 1.96 9.81 3.57
CA CYS A 34 1.60 11.20 3.70
C CYS A 34 2.73 12.08 3.17
N ASP A 35 2.38 13.04 2.32
CA ASP A 35 3.35 14.02 1.79
C ASP A 35 3.79 15.04 2.85
N GLY A 36 3.12 15.06 4.01
CA GLY A 36 3.32 16.05 5.06
C GLY A 36 2.85 17.44 4.66
N ALA A 37 3.25 18.46 5.42
CA ALA A 37 2.83 19.85 5.21
C ALA A 37 3.82 20.67 4.35
N ARG A 38 4.94 20.09 3.94
CA ARG A 38 5.97 20.83 3.19
C ARG A 38 5.47 21.15 1.79
N PRO A 39 5.50 22.43 1.36
CA PRO A 39 5.14 22.81 0.01
C PRO A 39 5.94 22.04 -1.07
N GLY A 40 5.30 21.71 -2.16
CA GLY A 40 5.92 21.01 -3.28
C GLY A 40 6.03 19.48 -3.11
N ARG A 41 5.63 18.92 -1.97
CA ARG A 41 5.52 17.47 -1.79
C ARG A 41 4.11 17.00 -2.14
N ASN A 42 3.99 16.16 -3.16
CA ASN A 42 2.73 15.61 -3.63
C ASN A 42 2.88 14.18 -4.18
N TYR A 43 3.91 13.46 -3.74
CA TYR A 43 4.26 12.15 -4.29
C TYR A 43 3.10 11.16 -4.21
N TYR A 44 2.51 10.96 -3.01
CA TYR A 44 1.46 9.94 -2.83
C TYR A 44 0.19 10.29 -3.60
N THR A 45 -0.18 11.56 -3.67
CA THR A 45 -1.34 12.00 -4.46
C THR A 45 -1.11 11.79 -5.96
N GLU A 46 0.06 12.14 -6.46
CA GLU A 46 0.40 11.94 -7.88
C GLU A 46 0.57 10.46 -8.20
N PHE A 47 1.12 9.66 -7.29
CA PHE A 47 1.18 8.20 -7.43
C PHE A 47 -0.22 7.61 -7.62
N VAL A 48 -1.18 7.97 -6.74
CA VAL A 48 -2.57 7.52 -6.83
C VAL A 48 -3.22 7.88 -8.17
N LYS A 49 -3.02 9.12 -8.64
CA LYS A 49 -3.58 9.58 -9.93
C LYS A 49 -3.05 8.81 -11.13
N GLN A 50 -1.81 8.33 -11.05
CA GLN A 50 -1.13 7.66 -12.16
C GLN A 50 -1.27 6.14 -12.12
N THR A 51 -1.89 5.56 -11.08
CA THR A 51 -2.13 4.11 -11.03
C THR A 51 -2.97 3.65 -12.22
N PRO A 52 -2.58 2.56 -12.90
CA PRO A 52 -3.35 2.00 -14.01
C PRO A 52 -4.79 1.63 -13.62
N LYS A 53 -5.68 1.62 -14.61
CA LYS A 53 -7.11 1.38 -14.37
C LYS A 53 -7.44 -0.05 -13.94
N ASP A 54 -6.55 -0.99 -14.20
CA ASP A 54 -6.62 -2.41 -13.81
C ASP A 54 -6.02 -2.67 -12.42
N THR A 55 -5.90 -1.64 -11.57
CA THR A 55 -5.35 -1.75 -10.21
C THR A 55 -6.31 -1.23 -9.16
N VAL A 56 -6.19 -1.77 -7.96
CA VAL A 56 -6.96 -1.36 -6.76
C VAL A 56 -6.05 -0.69 -5.75
N ILE A 57 -6.53 0.36 -5.13
CA ILE A 57 -5.82 1.10 -4.09
C ILE A 57 -6.47 0.83 -2.74
N LEU A 58 -5.71 0.26 -1.84
CA LEU A 58 -6.02 0.15 -0.42
C LEU A 58 -5.35 1.33 0.28
N THR A 59 -6.12 2.22 0.89
CA THR A 59 -5.54 3.38 1.55
C THR A 59 -5.85 3.42 3.03
N LEU A 60 -4.94 3.94 3.82
CA LEU A 60 -5.10 4.13 5.25
C LEU A 60 -4.33 5.37 5.74
N ALA A 61 -4.57 5.75 7.00
CA ALA A 61 -3.90 6.85 7.66
C ALA A 61 -4.27 8.25 7.13
N CYS A 62 -3.44 9.24 7.42
CA CYS A 62 -3.75 10.64 7.14
C CYS A 62 -3.66 11.00 5.67
N GLY A 63 -2.79 10.32 4.91
CA GLY A 63 -2.56 10.60 3.49
C GLY A 63 -3.81 10.46 2.63
N LYS A 64 -4.71 9.53 3.00
CA LYS A 64 -5.96 9.30 2.28
C LYS A 64 -6.82 10.54 2.08
N TYR A 65 -6.78 11.48 3.02
CA TYR A 65 -7.58 12.72 2.94
C TYR A 65 -7.16 13.66 1.81
N ARG A 66 -6.05 13.39 1.15
CA ARG A 66 -5.59 14.14 -0.03
C ARG A 66 -6.11 13.60 -1.35
N PHE A 67 -6.56 12.35 -1.36
CA PHE A 67 -6.97 11.67 -2.60
C PHE A 67 -8.22 10.81 -2.47
N ASN A 68 -8.86 10.74 -1.30
CA ASN A 68 -10.08 9.95 -1.10
C ASN A 68 -11.33 10.53 -1.78
N ASP A 69 -11.26 11.76 -2.24
CA ASP A 69 -12.28 12.46 -3.02
C ASP A 69 -12.02 12.39 -4.54
N LEU A 70 -10.89 11.81 -4.96
CA LEU A 70 -10.64 11.55 -6.37
C LEU A 70 -11.62 10.51 -6.91
N ASP A 71 -12.23 10.80 -8.05
CA ASP A 71 -13.01 9.82 -8.79
C ASP A 71 -12.07 8.94 -9.63
N LEU A 72 -11.72 7.79 -9.08
CA LEU A 72 -10.88 6.79 -9.74
C LEU A 72 -11.70 5.72 -10.48
N GLY A 73 -13.03 5.80 -10.39
CA GLY A 73 -13.94 4.83 -10.99
C GLY A 73 -14.04 3.51 -10.23
N GLU A 74 -14.58 2.53 -10.93
CA GLU A 74 -14.83 1.17 -10.40
C GLU A 74 -14.11 0.12 -11.25
N ILE A 75 -13.89 -1.05 -10.64
CA ILE A 75 -13.29 -2.21 -11.27
C ILE A 75 -13.99 -3.49 -10.74
N GLY A 76 -14.50 -4.35 -11.63
CA GLY A 76 -15.22 -5.55 -11.22
C GLY A 76 -16.46 -5.28 -10.34
N GLY A 77 -17.09 -4.09 -10.46
CA GLY A 77 -18.19 -3.65 -9.61
C GLY A 77 -17.76 -3.25 -8.18
N LEU A 78 -16.47 -3.00 -7.99
CA LEU A 78 -15.87 -2.53 -6.74
C LEU A 78 -15.23 -1.16 -6.95
N PRO A 79 -15.26 -0.24 -5.97
CA PRO A 79 -14.52 1.02 -6.10
C PRO A 79 -13.02 0.73 -6.14
N ARG A 80 -12.31 1.41 -7.06
CA ARG A 80 -10.85 1.27 -7.19
C ARG A 80 -10.08 1.79 -5.98
N ILE A 81 -10.68 2.64 -5.15
CA ILE A 81 -10.08 3.09 -3.89
C ILE A 81 -10.92 2.61 -2.71
N MET A 82 -10.26 1.92 -1.78
CA MET A 82 -10.87 1.36 -0.57
C MET A 82 -10.18 1.91 0.67
N ASP A 83 -10.96 2.54 1.54
CA ASP A 83 -10.46 3.11 2.80
C ASP A 83 -10.39 2.04 3.88
N MET A 84 -9.17 1.68 4.27
CA MET A 84 -8.89 0.69 5.32
C MET A 84 -8.94 1.29 6.74
N GLY A 85 -9.09 2.60 6.88
CA GLY A 85 -9.17 3.29 8.17
C GLY A 85 -8.00 4.20 8.50
N GLN A 86 -7.77 4.40 9.79
CA GLN A 86 -6.69 5.24 10.32
C GLN A 86 -5.39 4.44 10.54
N CYS A 87 -4.33 5.11 11.03
CA CYS A 87 -3.07 4.43 11.37
C CYS A 87 -3.29 3.26 12.35
N ASN A 88 -4.22 3.40 13.30
CA ASN A 88 -4.55 2.33 14.24
C ASN A 88 -5.23 1.12 13.58
N ASP A 89 -5.75 1.29 12.36
CA ASP A 89 -6.41 0.24 11.60
C ASP A 89 -5.44 -0.49 10.64
N ALA A 90 -4.13 -0.24 10.75
CA ALA A 90 -3.11 -0.96 9.97
C ALA A 90 -3.22 -2.49 10.14
N TYR A 91 -3.61 -2.95 11.32
CA TYR A 91 -3.97 -4.36 11.57
C TYR A 91 -5.02 -4.88 10.57
N SER A 92 -6.03 -4.08 10.26
CA SER A 92 -7.06 -4.45 9.28
C SER A 92 -6.49 -4.67 7.88
N ALA A 93 -5.55 -3.82 7.46
CA ALA A 93 -4.86 -3.98 6.17
C ALA A 93 -4.02 -5.27 6.13
N ILE A 94 -3.33 -5.59 7.22
CA ILE A 94 -2.57 -6.84 7.37
C ILE A 94 -3.51 -8.05 7.30
N GLN A 95 -4.67 -8.02 7.96
CA GLN A 95 -5.66 -9.10 7.91
C GLN A 95 -6.21 -9.31 6.50
N VAL A 96 -6.43 -8.24 5.75
CA VAL A 96 -6.84 -8.34 4.34
C VAL A 96 -5.76 -8.99 3.49
N ALA A 97 -4.49 -8.58 3.65
CA ALA A 97 -3.38 -9.19 2.92
C ALA A 97 -3.24 -10.69 3.24
N ILE A 98 -3.34 -11.08 4.51
CA ILE A 98 -3.30 -12.49 4.93
C ILE A 98 -4.49 -13.28 4.35
N ALA A 99 -5.69 -12.69 4.34
CA ALA A 99 -6.86 -13.35 3.79
C ALA A 99 -6.74 -13.54 2.27
N LEU A 100 -6.21 -12.55 1.55
CA LEU A 100 -5.93 -12.66 0.12
C LEU A 100 -4.85 -13.74 -0.15
N ALA A 101 -3.75 -13.74 0.61
CA ALA A 101 -2.71 -14.76 0.48
C ALA A 101 -3.27 -16.19 0.65
N LYS A 102 -4.10 -16.40 1.66
CA LYS A 102 -4.81 -17.68 1.87
C LYS A 102 -5.75 -18.03 0.71
N ALA A 103 -6.46 -17.06 0.16
CA ALA A 103 -7.40 -17.28 -0.94
C ALA A 103 -6.69 -17.61 -2.27
N PHE A 104 -5.45 -17.16 -2.42
CA PHE A 104 -4.58 -17.45 -3.57
C PHE A 104 -3.62 -18.62 -3.32
N ASP A 105 -3.60 -19.19 -2.11
CA ASP A 105 -2.69 -20.27 -1.70
C ASP A 105 -1.22 -19.89 -1.92
N CYS A 106 -0.86 -18.68 -1.48
CA CYS A 106 0.49 -18.12 -1.61
C CYS A 106 0.94 -17.38 -0.35
N ASP A 107 2.22 -17.00 -0.28
CA ASP A 107 2.72 -16.09 0.76
C ASP A 107 2.29 -14.64 0.50
N VAL A 108 2.25 -13.81 1.56
CA VAL A 108 1.89 -12.38 1.44
C VAL A 108 2.86 -11.64 0.50
N ASN A 109 4.13 -12.04 0.47
CA ASN A 109 5.14 -11.45 -0.40
C ASN A 109 5.00 -11.86 -1.89
N GLU A 110 4.22 -12.89 -2.17
CA GLU A 110 3.91 -13.37 -3.52
C GLU A 110 2.63 -12.79 -4.09
N LEU A 111 1.85 -12.07 -3.25
CA LEU A 111 0.68 -11.36 -3.73
C LEU A 111 1.06 -10.25 -4.73
N PRO A 112 0.21 -9.96 -5.72
CA PRO A 112 0.36 -8.77 -6.56
C PRO A 112 0.02 -7.50 -5.76
N LEU A 113 0.73 -7.28 -4.67
CA LEU A 113 0.52 -6.23 -3.69
C LEU A 113 1.83 -5.49 -3.41
N SER A 114 1.85 -4.19 -3.64
CA SER A 114 2.97 -3.32 -3.28
C SER A 114 2.58 -2.33 -2.20
N MET A 115 3.48 -2.11 -1.27
CA MET A 115 3.29 -1.20 -0.14
C MET A 115 4.07 0.09 -0.36
N VAL A 116 3.36 1.22 -0.39
CA VAL A 116 3.94 2.56 -0.56
C VAL A 116 3.62 3.37 0.70
N LEU A 117 4.58 3.44 1.61
CA LEU A 117 4.39 3.89 2.98
C LEU A 117 5.22 5.13 3.33
N SER A 118 4.83 5.82 4.40
CA SER A 118 5.64 6.85 5.05
C SER A 118 5.95 6.50 6.50
N TRP A 119 6.94 7.18 7.08
CA TRP A 119 7.45 6.90 8.43
C TRP A 119 7.47 8.14 9.34
N TYR A 120 6.81 9.22 8.99
CA TYR A 120 6.95 10.54 9.63
C TYR A 120 6.52 10.63 11.09
N GLU A 121 5.81 9.65 11.60
CA GLU A 121 5.39 9.66 12.98
C GLU A 121 5.65 8.31 13.68
N GLN A 122 5.61 8.31 15.01
CA GLN A 122 5.93 7.13 15.82
C GLN A 122 5.08 5.90 15.48
N LYS A 123 3.79 6.08 15.22
CA LYS A 123 2.90 4.96 14.83
C LYS A 123 3.29 4.37 13.48
N ALA A 124 3.69 5.21 12.53
CA ALA A 124 4.16 4.74 11.23
C ALA A 124 5.44 3.92 11.36
N VAL A 125 6.37 4.34 12.25
CA VAL A 125 7.57 3.55 12.56
C VAL A 125 7.20 2.22 13.21
N CYS A 126 6.28 2.21 14.18
CA CYS A 126 5.80 0.96 14.81
C CYS A 126 5.17 0.02 13.79
N ILE A 127 4.37 0.55 12.85
CA ILE A 127 3.75 -0.25 11.78
C ILE A 127 4.84 -0.82 10.87
N LEU A 128 5.82 -0.02 10.44
CA LEU A 128 6.95 -0.50 9.64
C LEU A 128 7.69 -1.64 10.34
N LEU A 129 8.05 -1.47 11.61
CA LEU A 129 8.71 -2.52 12.38
C LEU A 129 7.86 -3.78 12.51
N THR A 130 6.54 -3.65 12.64
CA THR A 130 5.63 -4.78 12.66
C THR A 130 5.63 -5.52 11.32
N LEU A 131 5.60 -4.80 10.19
CA LEU A 131 5.69 -5.42 8.86
C LEU A 131 7.01 -6.18 8.68
N LEU A 132 8.13 -5.59 9.09
CA LEU A 132 9.43 -6.24 9.04
C LEU A 132 9.48 -7.48 9.94
N HIS A 133 8.90 -7.40 11.15
CA HIS A 133 8.81 -8.56 12.06
C HIS A 133 7.97 -9.71 11.46
N LEU A 134 6.96 -9.39 10.69
CA LEU A 134 6.14 -10.37 9.96
C LEU A 134 6.80 -10.89 8.67
N GLY A 135 8.03 -10.44 8.37
CA GLY A 135 8.76 -10.86 7.19
C GLY A 135 8.25 -10.24 5.88
N ILE A 136 7.47 -9.16 5.95
CA ILE A 136 6.94 -8.49 4.75
C ILE A 136 8.05 -7.68 4.08
N LYS A 137 8.19 -7.86 2.79
CA LYS A 137 9.25 -7.31 1.93
C LYS A 137 8.68 -6.34 0.87
N ASN A 138 9.53 -5.77 0.04
CA ASN A 138 9.18 -4.93 -1.11
C ASN A 138 8.38 -3.67 -0.73
N ILE A 139 8.86 -2.93 0.30
CA ILE A 139 8.21 -1.72 0.80
C ILE A 139 8.87 -0.48 0.18
N TYR A 140 8.09 0.33 -0.53
CA TYR A 140 8.49 1.65 -0.99
C TYR A 140 8.26 2.65 0.14
N LEU A 141 9.34 3.27 0.62
CA LEU A 141 9.32 4.11 1.82
C LEU A 141 9.70 5.55 1.50
N GLY A 142 8.86 6.46 1.87
CA GLY A 142 9.07 7.87 1.54
C GLY A 142 8.58 8.88 2.56
N PRO A 143 8.76 10.15 2.16
CA PRO A 143 9.46 10.66 0.97
C PRO A 143 10.98 10.62 1.09
N THR A 144 11.51 10.26 2.23
CA THR A 144 12.94 10.00 2.48
C THR A 144 13.09 8.72 3.28
N LEU A 145 14.25 8.08 3.24
CA LEU A 145 14.54 7.01 4.18
C LEU A 145 14.77 7.55 5.59
N PRO A 146 14.50 6.76 6.65
CA PRO A 146 14.63 7.21 8.03
C PRO A 146 16.06 7.65 8.37
N ALA A 147 16.25 8.93 8.68
CA ALA A 147 17.55 9.52 8.96
C ALA A 147 18.15 9.05 10.31
N PHE A 148 17.35 8.44 11.18
CA PHE A 148 17.81 7.89 12.46
C PHE A 148 18.46 6.51 12.36
N LEU A 149 18.37 5.86 11.20
CA LEU A 149 19.01 4.57 10.95
C LEU A 149 20.49 4.78 10.59
N SER A 150 21.36 3.97 11.17
CA SER A 150 22.75 3.91 10.73
C SER A 150 22.85 3.36 9.31
N LYS A 151 23.94 3.68 8.60
CA LYS A 151 24.15 3.19 7.22
C LYS A 151 24.09 1.66 7.14
N ASN A 152 24.68 0.97 8.13
CA ASN A 152 24.72 -0.49 8.13
C ASN A 152 23.33 -1.10 8.35
N VAL A 153 22.52 -0.53 9.26
CA VAL A 153 21.15 -0.99 9.48
C VAL A 153 20.29 -0.71 8.24
N LEU A 154 20.45 0.46 7.64
CA LEU A 154 19.73 0.80 6.41
C LEU A 154 20.09 -0.18 5.28
N GLN A 155 21.38 -0.48 5.09
CA GLN A 155 21.83 -1.42 4.06
C GLN A 155 21.23 -2.82 4.32
N TYR A 156 21.26 -3.30 5.56
CA TYR A 156 20.61 -4.57 5.92
C TYR A 156 19.12 -4.60 5.56
N LEU A 157 18.39 -3.52 5.83
CA LEU A 157 16.96 -3.43 5.50
C LEU A 157 16.72 -3.43 3.97
N ILE A 158 17.61 -2.82 3.21
CA ILE A 158 17.54 -2.84 1.74
C ILE A 158 17.82 -4.26 1.22
N ASP A 159 18.86 -4.90 1.71
CA ASP A 159 19.30 -6.20 1.22
C ASP A 159 18.34 -7.34 1.62
N GLU A 160 17.86 -7.33 2.86
CA GLU A 160 17.02 -8.42 3.39
C GLU A 160 15.53 -8.21 3.13
N TYR A 161 15.04 -6.97 3.26
CA TYR A 161 13.60 -6.66 3.15
C TYR A 161 13.24 -5.94 1.86
N HIS A 162 14.21 -5.64 1.01
CA HIS A 162 14.01 -4.94 -0.27
C HIS A 162 13.27 -3.60 -0.07
N ILE A 163 13.66 -2.85 0.97
CA ILE A 163 13.13 -1.51 1.17
C ILE A 163 13.70 -0.59 0.10
N SER A 164 12.80 0.06 -0.64
CA SER A 164 13.15 1.03 -1.67
C SER A 164 12.75 2.43 -1.24
N LYS A 165 13.61 3.41 -1.52
CA LYS A 165 13.24 4.82 -1.38
C LYS A 165 12.34 5.21 -2.54
N VAL A 166 11.24 5.91 -2.27
CA VAL A 166 10.42 6.49 -3.36
C VAL A 166 11.22 7.50 -4.18
N SER A 167 11.01 7.46 -5.50
CA SER A 167 11.64 8.37 -6.46
C SER A 167 10.59 9.28 -7.12
N THR A 168 10.22 9.05 -8.36
CA THR A 168 9.05 9.67 -8.98
C THR A 168 7.91 8.67 -9.13
N PRO A 169 6.64 9.11 -9.10
CA PRO A 169 5.51 8.20 -9.26
C PRO A 169 5.60 7.34 -10.53
N GLU A 170 6.04 7.92 -11.65
CA GLU A 170 6.18 7.22 -12.92
C GLU A 170 7.25 6.11 -12.86
N GLU A 171 8.43 6.42 -12.30
CA GLU A 171 9.53 5.46 -12.20
C GLU A 171 9.16 4.32 -11.26
N ASP A 172 8.59 4.65 -10.10
CA ASP A 172 8.20 3.66 -9.10
C ASP A 172 7.09 2.75 -9.63
N LEU A 173 6.05 3.32 -10.30
CA LEU A 173 5.00 2.52 -10.94
C LEU A 173 5.55 1.60 -12.02
N LYS A 174 6.47 2.10 -12.85
CA LYS A 174 7.12 1.29 -13.87
C LYS A 174 7.92 0.14 -13.25
N GLN A 175 8.67 0.40 -12.19
CA GLN A 175 9.45 -0.62 -11.50
C GLN A 175 8.57 -1.68 -10.83
N ILE A 176 7.47 -1.26 -10.20
CA ILE A 176 6.55 -2.17 -9.50
C ILE A 176 5.81 -3.07 -10.49
N LEU A 177 5.44 -2.54 -11.66
CA LEU A 177 4.57 -3.24 -12.61
C LEU A 177 5.33 -3.94 -13.76
N SER A 178 6.66 -3.83 -13.77
CA SER A 178 7.51 -4.60 -14.70
C SER A 178 7.66 -6.05 -14.28
#